data_b989ec17fe5e8271e4f8f6fdca4efbad
#
_entry.id   b989ec17fe5e8271e4f8f6fdca4efbad
#
_cell.length_a   1.000
_cell.length_b   1.000
_cell.length_c   1.000
_cell.angle_alpha   90.00
_cell.angle_beta   90.00
_cell.angle_gamma   90.00
#
_symmetry.space_group_name_H-M   'P 1'
#
loop_
_entity.id
_entity.type
_entity.pdbx_description
1 polymer ?
#
loop_
_entity_poly.entity_id
_entity_poly.type
_entity_poly.pdbx_seq_one_letter_code
_entity_poly.pdbx_strand_id
1 'polypeptide(L)'
;AGSDKITITLDNTAPTVTLTDTDDDNLLSSSDNVIITATFNEAMTATPTVSITGLVSNVTMSPQNGLILKGNSAFWNNNEPNNSSSVEHVAELTTRKVNDIGSDTSQKSIIEFSDNRNSTISNFTYVGSYQGHSYYRSNNNANWSTSKDNAIALGGNLVVFNTETELNYIKSAISDGYDYHIGAYQDTNAP
;
A
#
# COMPACT_ATOMS: atom_id res chain seq x y z
N ALA A 1 36.44 29.55 -10.62
CA ALA A 1 35.70 28.32 -10.87
C ALA A 1 35.44 27.63 -9.53
N GLY A 2 34.19 27.65 -9.05
CA GLY A 2 33.80 26.93 -7.85
C GLY A 2 33.67 25.46 -8.19
N SER A 3 34.30 24.58 -7.42
CA SER A 3 34.06 23.13 -7.54
C SER A 3 32.80 22.82 -6.75
N ASP A 4 31.74 22.38 -7.41
CA ASP A 4 30.57 21.82 -6.76
C ASP A 4 30.97 20.53 -6.05
N LYS A 5 30.78 20.51 -4.74
CA LYS A 5 31.09 19.35 -3.89
C LYS A 5 29.84 18.49 -3.78
N ILE A 6 29.83 17.33 -4.42
CA ILE A 6 28.78 16.33 -4.25
C ILE A 6 29.13 15.54 -2.98
N THR A 7 28.24 15.54 -2.00
CA THR A 7 28.33 14.67 -0.83
C THR A 7 27.42 13.47 -1.08
N ILE A 8 28.00 12.28 -1.13
CA ILE A 8 27.25 11.02 -1.24
C ILE A 8 27.28 10.37 0.13
N THR A 9 26.13 10.12 0.72
CA THR A 9 26.00 9.29 1.92
C THR A 9 25.74 7.86 1.48
N LEU A 10 26.64 6.96 1.83
CA LEU A 10 26.48 5.54 1.58
C LEU A 10 25.94 4.90 2.87
N ASP A 11 24.75 4.30 2.80
CA ASP A 11 24.22 3.47 3.86
C ASP A 11 24.74 2.04 3.67
N ASN A 12 25.53 1.58 4.64
CA ASN A 12 26.09 0.23 4.70
C ASN A 12 25.46 -0.62 5.81
N THR A 13 24.38 -0.15 6.41
CA THR A 13 23.66 -0.89 7.46
C THR A 13 22.76 -1.93 6.79
N ALA A 14 22.89 -3.18 7.21
CA ALA A 14 21.98 -4.21 6.72
C ALA A 14 20.61 -4.06 7.39
N PRO A 15 19.48 -4.23 6.65
CA PRO A 15 18.16 -4.20 7.24
C PRO A 15 17.99 -5.28 8.32
N THR A 16 17.27 -4.93 9.38
CA THR A 16 16.83 -5.89 10.39
C THR A 16 15.36 -6.19 10.20
N VAL A 17 14.92 -7.41 10.53
CA VAL A 17 13.53 -7.84 10.42
C VAL A 17 13.04 -8.39 11.74
N THR A 18 11.82 -8.03 12.11
CA THR A 18 11.06 -8.67 13.19
C THR A 18 9.92 -9.46 12.55
N LEU A 19 9.80 -10.74 12.92
CA LEU A 19 8.71 -11.61 12.46
C LEU A 19 7.70 -11.78 13.59
N THR A 20 6.43 -11.68 13.23
CA THR A 20 5.29 -12.03 14.10
C THR A 20 4.31 -12.87 13.29
N ASP A 21 3.48 -13.65 13.96
CA ASP A 21 2.41 -14.42 13.36
C ASP A 21 1.12 -14.29 14.16
N THR A 22 0.03 -14.83 13.62
CA THR A 22 -1.30 -14.82 14.23
C THR A 22 -1.66 -16.14 14.90
N ASP A 23 -0.69 -17.05 15.05
CA ASP A 23 -0.90 -18.33 15.69
C ASP A 23 -0.67 -18.23 17.21
N ASP A 24 -1.71 -18.47 17.99
CA ASP A 24 -1.69 -18.31 19.43
C ASP A 24 -1.05 -19.48 20.19
N ASP A 25 -1.01 -20.68 19.60
CA ASP A 25 -0.55 -21.89 20.26
C ASP A 25 0.77 -22.47 19.70
N ASN A 26 1.31 -21.89 18.64
CA ASN A 26 2.51 -22.33 17.91
C ASN A 26 2.42 -23.76 17.34
N LEU A 27 1.21 -24.24 17.06
CA LEU A 27 0.94 -25.55 16.50
C LEU A 27 0.12 -25.44 15.22
N LEU A 28 0.76 -25.49 14.06
CA LEU A 28 0.08 -25.42 12.78
C LEU A 28 -0.69 -26.70 12.46
N SER A 29 -1.99 -26.60 12.28
CA SER A 29 -2.88 -27.65 11.79
C SER A 29 -3.37 -27.34 10.37
N SER A 30 -3.97 -28.32 9.72
CA SER A 30 -4.52 -28.14 8.36
C SER A 30 -5.72 -27.18 8.29
N SER A 31 -6.27 -26.77 9.43
CA SER A 31 -7.38 -25.82 9.55
C SER A 31 -6.94 -24.41 9.89
N ASP A 32 -5.66 -24.18 10.20
CA ASP A 32 -5.16 -22.89 10.63
C ASP A 32 -4.88 -22.00 9.42
N ASN A 33 -5.30 -20.77 9.55
CA ASN A 33 -4.96 -19.71 8.60
C ASN A 33 -4.03 -18.71 9.30
N VAL A 34 -2.73 -18.92 9.17
CA VAL A 34 -1.71 -18.14 9.86
C VAL A 34 -1.17 -17.04 8.96
N ILE A 35 -1.20 -15.81 9.46
CA ILE A 35 -0.58 -14.67 8.80
C ILE A 35 0.79 -14.43 9.44
N ILE A 36 1.85 -14.49 8.65
CA ILE A 36 3.20 -14.12 9.07
C ILE A 36 3.48 -12.70 8.63
N THR A 37 3.79 -11.83 9.58
CA THR A 37 4.13 -10.43 9.32
C THR A 37 5.63 -10.21 9.53
N ALA A 38 6.30 -9.62 8.55
CA ALA A 38 7.68 -9.18 8.63
C ALA A 38 7.74 -7.65 8.71
N THR A 39 8.30 -7.13 9.79
CA THR A 39 8.52 -5.68 9.97
C THR A 39 10.00 -5.39 9.80
N PHE A 40 10.33 -4.53 8.85
CA PHE A 40 11.71 -4.11 8.55
C PHE A 40 11.96 -2.71 9.14
N ASN A 41 13.18 -2.46 9.60
CA ASN A 41 13.60 -1.14 10.13
C ASN A 41 13.88 -0.11 9.03
N GLU A 42 13.98 -0.55 7.77
CA GLU A 42 14.25 0.30 6.61
C GLU A 42 13.57 -0.22 5.35
N ALA A 43 13.53 0.61 4.31
CA ALA A 43 12.91 0.26 3.04
C ALA A 43 13.69 -0.84 2.33
N MET A 44 13.00 -1.88 1.90
CA MET A 44 13.57 -2.97 1.11
C MET A 44 13.70 -2.58 -0.36
N THR A 45 14.85 -2.86 -0.97
CA THR A 45 15.10 -2.62 -2.41
C THR A 45 14.50 -3.70 -3.31
N ALA A 46 14.11 -4.83 -2.76
CA ALA A 46 13.46 -5.93 -3.44
C ALA A 46 12.34 -6.51 -2.58
N THR A 47 11.33 -7.12 -3.20
CA THR A 47 10.25 -7.78 -2.48
C THR A 47 10.79 -8.95 -1.66
N PRO A 48 10.57 -8.98 -0.33
CA PRO A 48 11.01 -10.07 0.50
C PRO A 48 10.32 -11.39 0.16
N THR A 49 10.98 -12.49 0.44
CA THR A 49 10.39 -13.83 0.40
C THR A 49 10.51 -14.49 1.77
N VAL A 50 9.56 -15.37 2.09
CA VAL A 50 9.58 -16.19 3.30
C VAL A 50 9.71 -17.66 2.92
N SER A 51 10.50 -18.39 3.69
CA SER A 51 10.58 -19.85 3.61
C SER A 51 10.35 -20.44 4.99
N ILE A 52 9.50 -21.47 5.07
CA ILE A 52 9.24 -22.22 6.30
C ILE A 52 9.67 -23.66 6.03
N THR A 53 10.63 -24.15 6.76
CA THR A 53 11.21 -25.50 6.58
C THR A 53 10.12 -26.56 6.62
N GLY A 54 10.05 -27.36 5.55
CA GLY A 54 9.07 -28.45 5.42
C GLY A 54 7.68 -28.04 4.94
N LEU A 55 7.37 -26.72 4.84
CA LEU A 55 6.07 -26.23 4.38
C LEU A 55 6.16 -25.46 3.04
N VAL A 56 6.87 -24.35 3.02
CA VAL A 56 6.94 -23.46 1.85
C VAL A 56 8.35 -22.95 1.62
N SER A 57 8.69 -22.67 0.36
CA SER A 57 9.99 -22.14 -0.04
C SER A 57 9.83 -20.95 -0.96
N ASN A 58 10.53 -19.86 -0.63
CA ASN A 58 10.60 -18.63 -1.44
C ASN A 58 9.23 -18.03 -1.81
N VAL A 59 8.27 -18.08 -0.89
CA VAL A 59 6.98 -17.43 -1.08
C VAL A 59 7.17 -15.93 -1.00
N THR A 60 6.76 -15.23 -2.04
CA THR A 60 6.81 -13.76 -2.10
C THR A 60 5.87 -13.17 -1.07
N MET A 61 6.37 -12.28 -0.23
CA MET A 61 5.55 -11.56 0.73
C MET A 61 4.82 -10.40 0.05
N SER A 62 3.53 -10.26 0.33
CA SER A 62 2.77 -9.09 -0.09
C SER A 62 2.92 -7.99 0.97
N PRO A 63 3.16 -6.71 0.58
CA PRO A 63 3.13 -5.62 1.53
C PRO A 63 1.76 -5.55 2.20
N GLN A 64 1.71 -5.70 3.51
CA GLN A 64 0.51 -5.38 4.28
C GLN A 64 0.55 -3.89 4.63
N ASN A 65 -0.42 -3.14 4.11
CA ASN A 65 -0.57 -1.70 4.31
C ASN A 65 0.64 -0.90 3.79
N GLY A 66 0.57 -0.58 2.52
CA GLY A 66 1.38 0.32 1.72
C GLY A 66 2.47 1.11 2.40
N LEU A 67 3.66 0.60 2.35
CA LEU A 67 4.83 1.45 2.58
C LEU A 67 4.96 2.41 1.40
N ILE A 68 4.23 3.52 1.43
CA ILE A 68 4.55 4.63 0.55
C ILE A 68 5.81 5.27 1.13
N LEU A 69 6.91 5.07 0.45
CA LEU A 69 8.22 5.56 0.86
C LEU A 69 8.15 7.09 0.98
N LYS A 70 8.21 7.57 2.23
CA LYS A 70 8.33 8.99 2.54
C LYS A 70 9.53 9.53 1.77
N GLY A 71 9.31 10.51 0.89
CA GLY A 71 10.37 11.15 0.10
C GLY A 71 10.58 10.62 -1.32
N ASN A 72 9.83 9.61 -1.80
CA ASN A 72 9.89 9.22 -3.20
C ASN A 72 9.06 10.16 -4.08
N SER A 73 9.72 11.12 -4.73
CA SER A 73 9.09 12.09 -5.63
C SER A 73 8.39 11.46 -6.85
N ALA A 74 8.62 10.16 -7.13
CA ALA A 74 7.91 9.44 -8.18
C ALA A 74 6.42 9.27 -7.84
N PHE A 75 6.09 9.04 -6.56
CA PHE A 75 4.73 8.80 -6.08
C PHE A 75 4.03 10.07 -5.58
N TRP A 76 4.73 10.93 -4.85
CA TRP A 76 4.15 12.07 -4.16
C TRP A 76 4.03 13.32 -5.03
N ASN A 77 3.01 14.12 -4.80
CA ASN A 77 2.94 15.49 -5.29
C ASN A 77 4.11 16.32 -4.74
N ASN A 78 4.36 17.46 -5.35
CA ASN A 78 5.40 18.37 -4.87
C ASN A 78 5.08 18.84 -3.44
N ASN A 79 6.08 18.75 -2.56
CA ASN A 79 6.01 19.06 -1.14
C ASN A 79 5.14 18.12 -0.30
N GLU A 80 4.73 16.98 -0.83
CA GLU A 80 4.00 15.94 -0.08
C GLU A 80 4.94 14.78 0.33
N PRO A 81 4.61 14.06 1.40
CA PRO A 81 3.54 14.31 2.38
C PRO A 81 3.92 15.48 3.31
N ASN A 82 3.02 16.41 3.53
CA ASN A 82 3.29 17.63 4.31
C ASN A 82 2.62 17.64 5.70
N ASN A 83 1.68 16.71 5.97
CA ASN A 83 0.89 16.62 7.19
C ASN A 83 0.29 17.96 7.58
N SER A 84 -0.38 18.63 6.64
CA SER A 84 -0.94 19.97 6.84
C SER A 84 -1.80 20.02 8.10
N SER A 85 -1.54 21.02 8.93
CA SER A 85 -2.20 21.18 10.22
C SER A 85 -2.08 19.99 11.19
N SER A 86 -1.15 19.07 10.95
CA SER A 86 -0.92 17.84 11.75
C SER A 86 -2.13 16.91 11.86
N VAL A 87 -2.96 16.87 10.80
CA VAL A 87 -4.18 16.04 10.75
C VAL A 87 -4.27 15.12 9.53
N GLU A 88 -3.27 15.14 8.66
CA GLU A 88 -3.24 14.35 7.43
C GLU A 88 -2.45 13.06 7.65
N HIS A 89 -3.16 12.00 8.00
CA HIS A 89 -2.55 10.72 8.41
C HIS A 89 -2.80 9.57 7.44
N VAL A 90 -3.57 9.82 6.37
CA VAL A 90 -3.86 8.83 5.33
C VAL A 90 -3.52 9.39 3.96
N ALA A 91 -3.43 8.55 2.96
CA ALA A 91 -3.08 8.99 1.62
C ALA A 91 -4.25 8.85 0.63
N GLU A 92 -4.22 9.72 -0.37
CA GLU A 92 -5.10 9.70 -1.51
C GLU A 92 -4.33 9.69 -2.83
N LEU A 93 -4.92 9.11 -3.85
CA LEU A 93 -4.50 9.29 -5.23
C LEU A 93 -5.27 10.47 -5.82
N THR A 94 -4.56 11.52 -6.18
CA THR A 94 -5.12 12.65 -6.92
C THR A 94 -4.99 12.45 -8.43
N THR A 95 -5.55 13.35 -9.22
CA THR A 95 -5.36 13.35 -10.69
C THR A 95 -3.90 13.44 -11.11
N ARG A 96 -3.01 13.84 -10.23
CA ARG A 96 -1.57 13.99 -10.51
C ARG A 96 -0.75 12.87 -9.90
N LYS A 97 -0.68 12.81 -8.58
CA LYS A 97 0.12 11.88 -7.79
C LYS A 97 -0.54 11.65 -6.44
N VAL A 98 0.17 11.05 -5.51
CA VAL A 98 -0.27 10.82 -4.14
C VAL A 98 -0.16 12.09 -3.30
N ASN A 99 -1.09 12.28 -2.39
CA ASN A 99 -1.17 13.35 -1.40
C ASN A 99 -1.54 12.73 -0.05
N ASP A 100 -1.13 13.34 1.06
CA ASP A 100 -1.68 13.01 2.37
C ASP A 100 -2.93 13.85 2.65
N ILE A 101 -3.84 13.29 3.45
CA ILE A 101 -5.17 13.87 3.69
C ILE A 101 -5.70 13.44 5.05
N GLY A 102 -6.66 14.20 5.58
CA GLY A 102 -7.35 13.83 6.82
C GLY A 102 -8.20 12.55 6.67
N SER A 103 -8.11 11.67 7.65
CA SER A 103 -8.80 10.35 7.64
C SER A 103 -10.33 10.46 7.54
N ASP A 104 -10.91 11.58 7.98
CA ASP A 104 -12.36 11.83 7.97
C ASP A 104 -12.88 12.38 6.65
N THR A 105 -11.99 12.68 5.69
CA THR A 105 -12.38 13.15 4.37
C THR A 105 -13.23 12.10 3.67
N SER A 106 -14.37 12.54 3.13
CA SER A 106 -15.32 11.66 2.43
C SER A 106 -15.08 11.69 0.94
N GLN A 107 -14.51 10.62 0.39
CA GLN A 107 -14.20 10.48 -1.03
C GLN A 107 -14.31 9.01 -1.48
N LYS A 108 -14.14 8.77 -2.77
CA LYS A 108 -14.08 7.42 -3.33
C LYS A 108 -12.82 6.69 -2.89
N SER A 109 -12.76 5.40 -3.15
CA SER A 109 -11.59 4.57 -2.86
C SER A 109 -11.26 3.63 -4.01
N ILE A 110 -10.01 3.20 -4.09
CA ILE A 110 -9.59 2.13 -4.98
C ILE A 110 -9.23 0.92 -4.14
N ILE A 111 -9.83 -0.21 -4.47
CA ILE A 111 -9.51 -1.50 -3.86
C ILE A 111 -8.74 -2.38 -4.84
N GLU A 112 -7.86 -3.18 -4.28
CA GLU A 112 -6.99 -4.13 -4.96
C GLU A 112 -7.25 -5.54 -4.44
N PHE A 113 -7.25 -6.51 -5.35
CA PHE A 113 -7.29 -7.94 -5.05
C PHE A 113 -6.07 -8.62 -5.64
N SER A 114 -5.55 -9.62 -4.94
CA SER A 114 -4.38 -10.40 -5.36
C SER A 114 -4.68 -11.48 -6.42
N ASP A 115 -5.74 -11.31 -7.19
CA ASP A 115 -6.14 -12.20 -8.28
C ASP A 115 -6.66 -11.41 -9.49
N ASN A 116 -6.79 -12.07 -10.64
CA ASN A 116 -7.30 -11.49 -11.88
C ASN A 116 -8.83 -11.57 -11.98
N ARG A 117 -9.56 -11.24 -10.91
CA ARG A 117 -11.03 -11.23 -10.98
C ARG A 117 -11.55 -10.05 -11.82
N ASN A 118 -12.67 -10.27 -12.50
CA ASN A 118 -13.43 -9.24 -13.21
C ASN A 118 -14.93 -9.34 -12.94
N SER A 119 -15.31 -10.03 -11.87
CA SER A 119 -16.70 -10.21 -11.46
C SER A 119 -17.32 -8.88 -11.05
N THR A 120 -18.64 -8.74 -11.24
CA THR A 120 -19.38 -7.58 -10.75
C THR A 120 -19.38 -7.55 -9.23
N ILE A 121 -18.94 -6.45 -8.64
CA ILE A 121 -19.01 -6.17 -7.22
C ILE A 121 -19.99 -5.02 -6.99
N SER A 122 -20.99 -5.24 -6.15
CA SER A 122 -22.02 -4.20 -5.86
C SER A 122 -21.36 -2.94 -5.30
N ASN A 123 -21.77 -1.78 -5.78
CA ASN A 123 -21.21 -0.46 -5.43
C ASN A 123 -19.76 -0.20 -5.83
N PHE A 124 -19.18 -1.06 -6.68
CA PHE A 124 -17.83 -0.86 -7.23
C PHE A 124 -17.85 -1.00 -8.75
N THR A 125 -16.93 -0.30 -9.38
CA THR A 125 -16.70 -0.37 -10.83
C THR A 125 -15.32 -0.96 -11.07
N TYR A 126 -15.25 -1.99 -11.92
CA TYR A 126 -13.98 -2.59 -12.33
C TYR A 126 -13.11 -1.57 -13.08
N VAL A 127 -11.87 -1.43 -12.68
CA VAL A 127 -10.87 -0.54 -13.27
C VAL A 127 -10.00 -1.28 -14.27
N GLY A 128 -9.56 -2.48 -13.93
CA GLY A 128 -8.68 -3.29 -14.77
C GLY A 128 -7.86 -4.29 -13.97
N SER A 129 -6.97 -5.01 -14.65
CA SER A 129 -5.99 -5.92 -14.02
C SER A 129 -4.58 -5.57 -14.45
N TYR A 130 -3.63 -5.67 -13.54
CA TYR A 130 -2.22 -5.44 -13.78
C TYR A 130 -1.37 -6.40 -12.96
N GLN A 131 -0.44 -7.11 -13.59
CA GLN A 131 0.50 -8.06 -12.96
C GLN A 131 -0.14 -9.09 -12.00
N GLY A 132 -1.31 -9.61 -12.35
CA GLY A 132 -1.98 -10.63 -11.54
C GLY A 132 -2.94 -10.08 -10.48
N HIS A 133 -3.03 -8.77 -10.35
CA HIS A 133 -3.93 -8.06 -9.45
C HIS A 133 -5.10 -7.44 -10.21
N SER A 134 -6.24 -7.30 -9.56
CA SER A 134 -7.41 -6.62 -10.11
C SER A 134 -7.83 -5.45 -9.24
N TYR A 135 -8.30 -4.39 -9.88
CA TYR A 135 -8.57 -3.11 -9.26
C TYR A 135 -10.01 -2.69 -9.50
N TYR A 136 -10.63 -2.14 -8.45
CA TYR A 136 -11.99 -1.62 -8.48
C TYR A 136 -12.03 -0.27 -7.78
N ARG A 137 -12.82 0.66 -8.32
CA ARG A 137 -13.12 1.93 -7.66
C ARG A 137 -14.49 1.88 -7.02
N SER A 138 -14.66 2.50 -5.86
CA SER A 138 -15.98 2.64 -5.24
C SER A 138 -16.84 3.63 -6.04
N ASN A 139 -18.15 3.38 -6.09
CA ASN A 139 -19.12 4.29 -6.67
C ASN A 139 -19.55 5.37 -5.67
N ASN A 140 -19.48 5.07 -4.38
CA ASN A 140 -19.89 5.94 -3.28
C ASN A 140 -18.66 6.48 -2.53
N ASN A 141 -18.82 7.65 -1.90
CA ASN A 141 -17.84 8.23 -1.02
C ASN A 141 -17.96 7.64 0.39
N ALA A 142 -16.84 7.53 1.08
CA ALA A 142 -16.74 7.18 2.49
C ALA A 142 -15.47 7.80 3.07
N ASN A 143 -15.31 7.81 4.39
CA ASN A 143 -14.04 8.13 5.01
C ASN A 143 -13.03 6.97 4.83
N TRP A 144 -11.77 7.21 5.13
CA TRP A 144 -10.70 6.23 4.89
C TRP A 144 -10.91 4.92 5.65
N SER A 145 -11.30 4.98 6.94
CA SER A 145 -11.54 3.79 7.75
C SER A 145 -12.65 2.91 7.17
N THR A 146 -13.79 3.52 6.84
CA THR A 146 -14.91 2.81 6.21
C THR A 146 -14.51 2.23 4.85
N SER A 147 -13.74 2.96 4.06
CA SER A 147 -13.23 2.48 2.76
C SER A 147 -12.33 1.26 2.91
N LYS A 148 -11.44 1.29 3.92
CA LYS A 148 -10.57 0.16 4.28
C LYS A 148 -11.38 -1.05 4.71
N ASP A 149 -12.33 -0.87 5.63
CA ASP A 149 -13.18 -1.96 6.15
C ASP A 149 -14.01 -2.60 5.03
N ASN A 150 -14.53 -1.80 4.10
CA ASN A 150 -15.24 -2.30 2.91
C ASN A 150 -14.31 -3.15 2.01
N ALA A 151 -13.07 -2.70 1.80
CA ALA A 151 -12.10 -3.47 1.01
C ALA A 151 -11.81 -4.82 1.66
N ILE A 152 -11.55 -4.86 2.96
CA ILE A 152 -11.29 -6.08 3.74
C ILE A 152 -12.50 -7.01 3.71
N ALA A 153 -13.72 -6.49 3.89
CA ALA A 153 -14.95 -7.29 3.85
C ALA A 153 -15.19 -7.99 2.48
N LEU A 154 -14.62 -7.43 1.42
CA LEU A 154 -14.66 -8.00 0.07
C LEU A 154 -13.49 -8.97 -0.22
N GLY A 155 -12.58 -9.14 0.73
CA GLY A 155 -11.38 -9.98 0.58
C GLY A 155 -10.25 -9.31 -0.20
N GLY A 156 -10.23 -7.99 -0.26
CA GLY A 156 -9.19 -7.16 -0.85
C GLY A 156 -8.61 -6.16 0.16
N ASN A 157 -7.86 -5.20 -0.36
CA ASN A 157 -7.29 -4.10 0.42
C ASN A 157 -7.50 -2.78 -0.33
N LEU A 158 -7.36 -1.64 0.34
CA LEU A 158 -7.14 -0.39 -0.39
C LEU A 158 -5.84 -0.51 -1.18
N VAL A 159 -5.81 0.00 -2.41
CA VAL A 159 -4.68 -0.14 -3.31
C VAL A 159 -3.39 0.43 -2.71
N VAL A 160 -2.31 -0.29 -2.96
CA VAL A 160 -0.96 0.13 -2.61
C VAL A 160 -0.08 0.06 -3.84
N PHE A 161 0.53 1.16 -4.20
CA PHE A 161 1.40 1.20 -5.38
C PHE A 161 2.80 0.70 -5.03
N ASN A 162 3.18 -0.45 -5.58
CA ASN A 162 4.50 -1.04 -5.41
C ASN A 162 5.51 -0.47 -6.44
N THR A 163 5.01 0.05 -7.57
CA THR A 163 5.84 0.61 -8.65
C THR A 163 5.19 1.84 -9.26
N GLU A 164 6.01 2.73 -9.81
CA GLU A 164 5.50 3.88 -10.57
C GLU A 164 4.70 3.44 -11.80
N THR A 165 5.03 2.30 -12.40
CA THR A 165 4.31 1.74 -13.54
C THR A 165 2.89 1.34 -13.16
N GLU A 166 2.70 0.75 -11.99
CA GLU A 166 1.39 0.41 -11.44
C GLU A 166 0.56 1.67 -11.16
N LEU A 167 1.14 2.67 -10.48
CA LEU A 167 0.49 3.97 -10.29
C LEU A 167 0.04 4.58 -11.62
N ASN A 168 0.89 4.59 -12.63
CA ASN A 168 0.58 5.13 -13.94
C ASN A 168 -0.51 4.32 -14.67
N TYR A 169 -0.50 2.98 -14.52
CA TYR A 169 -1.56 2.12 -15.03
C TYR A 169 -2.92 2.51 -14.45
N ILE A 170 -3.04 2.56 -13.11
CA ILE A 170 -4.27 2.93 -12.42
C ILE A 170 -4.72 4.33 -12.83
N LYS A 171 -3.83 5.32 -12.84
CA LYS A 171 -4.15 6.69 -13.27
C LYS A 171 -4.68 6.76 -14.69
N SER A 172 -4.12 5.97 -15.61
CA SER A 172 -4.60 5.94 -16.99
C SER A 172 -5.96 5.27 -17.15
N ALA A 173 -6.27 4.31 -16.26
CA ALA A 173 -7.54 3.60 -16.25
C ALA A 173 -8.67 4.38 -15.55
N ILE A 174 -8.33 5.36 -14.69
CA ILE A 174 -9.28 6.20 -13.96
C ILE A 174 -9.12 7.64 -14.46
N SER A 175 -9.99 8.06 -15.39
CA SER A 175 -9.92 9.40 -16.00
C SER A 175 -11.15 10.25 -15.66
N ASP A 176 -11.78 10.04 -14.51
CA ASP A 176 -13.04 10.68 -14.14
C ASP A 176 -12.89 11.94 -13.28
N GLY A 177 -11.66 12.33 -12.94
CA GLY A 177 -11.35 13.57 -12.24
C GLY A 177 -11.61 13.56 -10.73
N TYR A 178 -11.87 12.40 -10.14
CA TYR A 178 -12.02 12.26 -8.68
C TYR A 178 -10.68 11.94 -8.02
N ASP A 179 -10.61 12.25 -6.72
CA ASP A 179 -9.55 11.79 -5.83
C ASP A 179 -10.02 10.52 -5.09
N TYR A 180 -9.07 9.65 -4.72
CA TYR A 180 -9.37 8.32 -4.20
C TYR A 180 -8.54 7.99 -2.97
N HIS A 181 -9.19 7.53 -1.90
CA HIS A 181 -8.48 6.87 -0.80
C HIS A 181 -7.68 5.66 -1.29
N ILE A 182 -6.45 5.56 -0.82
CA ILE A 182 -5.53 4.45 -1.05
C ILE A 182 -5.03 3.85 0.27
N GLY A 183 -4.31 2.73 0.21
CA GLY A 183 -3.97 1.92 1.38
C GLY A 183 -2.84 2.44 2.26
N ALA A 184 -2.37 3.67 2.05
CA ALA A 184 -1.30 4.22 2.86
C ALA A 184 -1.80 5.08 4.01
N TYR A 185 -1.16 4.93 5.17
CA TYR A 185 -1.41 5.76 6.34
C TYR A 185 -0.12 5.99 7.14
N GLN A 186 -0.10 7.05 7.91
CA GLN A 186 0.95 7.31 8.88
C GLN A 186 0.52 6.70 10.22
N ASP A 187 1.35 5.83 10.79
CA ASP A 187 1.19 5.42 12.18
C ASP A 187 1.60 6.59 13.08
N THR A 188 0.62 7.19 13.75
CA THR A 188 0.85 8.34 14.65
C THR A 188 1.59 7.94 15.93
N ASN A 189 1.75 6.63 16.19
CA ASN A 189 2.53 6.10 17.31
C ASN A 189 3.92 5.64 16.90
N ALA A 190 4.24 5.69 15.61
CA ALA A 190 5.60 5.39 15.15
C ALA A 190 6.57 6.47 15.63
N PRO A 191 7.75 6.09 16.16
CA PRO A 191 8.76 7.02 16.63
C PRO A 191 9.35 7.89 15.53
#